data_e9edffc86332b43ca87871f59b6c310e
#
_entry.id   e9edffc86332b43ca87871f59b6c310e
#
_cell.length_a   1.000
_cell.length_b   1.000
_cell.length_c   1.000
_cell.angle_alpha   90.00
_cell.angle_beta   90.00
_cell.angle_gamma   90.00
#
_symmetry.space_group_name_H-M   'P 1'
#
loop_
_entity.id
_entity.type
_entity.pdbx_description
1 polymer ?
#
loop_
_entity_poly.entity_id
_entity_poly.type
_entity_poly.pdbx_seq_one_letter_code
_entity_poly.pdbx_strand_id
1 'polypeptide(L)'
;MALTDRLDETASLCTYSAPVPHYLESWNDYTPVAGHYAVAQPTIAPLFDSKPAQEVLMSLLGDSTSYKDVVRNSISARGLSVNAILHDGGVQLSDGASGAGSGAAAKALAGASVAAEEAAKAATGEWEVVFYQKAVGAGFQANNPWLHELPDPISRVTWDNYVTISAADALKLGVENTSESNGAINGSCLTLTVNGTTLERVPAWIQPGQAAGTLGLALGYGRTKVGKVADNVGVNAYSLMKSGSAYAVAKVTLAEDEHEFASVQLGNTMMGRKIVNETTLATFLADSTGKSWNEKAEFHTLQGTVNANEANLWPDHDHKTLHMWNMSIDLNSCIGCGACVVACHIENNVPVVGKDEVRRFRDMHWLRIDRYYSSDTSHESAEADGVGVMAKYAAMEVPSASPEVVFQPVMCQHCNHAPCETVCPVAATTHSQEGLNHMTYNRCIGTRYCANNCPYKVRRFNWFNYMKNDKFSSVNPSQDDLGRMVLNPDVTVRSRGVMEKCSFCIQRIQYAKLEAKKKGEPMEEGAFTTACAQACSTGALSFGDVNNAKSAVAAVKQDARAYHL
;
A
#
# COMPACT_ATOMS: atom_id res chain seq x y z
N MET A 1 15.54 26.21 -20.34
CA MET A 1 16.39 25.28 -19.57
C MET A 1 15.49 24.55 -18.59
N ALA A 2 15.66 23.25 -18.45
CA ALA A 2 15.01 22.44 -17.41
C ALA A 2 16.02 22.13 -16.30
N LEU A 3 15.60 22.29 -15.04
CA LEU A 3 16.31 21.85 -13.85
C LEU A 3 15.57 20.63 -13.33
N THR A 4 16.08 19.43 -13.59
CA THR A 4 15.34 18.18 -13.37
C THR A 4 16.28 17.01 -13.10
N ASP A 5 15.77 15.99 -12.44
CA ASP A 5 16.48 14.73 -12.16
C ASP A 5 16.42 13.74 -13.33
N ARG A 6 15.61 14.05 -14.37
CA ARG A 6 15.41 13.16 -15.52
C ARG A 6 15.01 13.93 -16.79
N LEU A 7 15.21 13.33 -17.96
CA LEU A 7 14.76 13.87 -19.24
C LEU A 7 13.29 13.52 -19.49
N ASP A 8 12.41 14.16 -18.72
CA ASP A 8 10.96 13.98 -18.84
C ASP A 8 10.37 14.75 -20.05
N GLU A 9 9.06 14.75 -20.18
CA GLU A 9 8.34 15.43 -21.29
C GLU A 9 8.69 16.92 -21.33
N THR A 10 8.78 17.59 -20.17
CA THR A 10 9.13 19.01 -20.08
C THR A 10 10.58 19.26 -20.48
N ALA A 11 11.50 18.48 -19.93
CA ALA A 11 12.93 18.59 -20.25
C ALA A 11 13.21 18.34 -21.72
N SER A 12 12.46 17.44 -22.35
CA SER A 12 12.62 17.14 -23.80
C SER A 12 12.21 18.28 -24.72
N LEU A 13 11.45 19.26 -24.23
CA LEU A 13 11.09 20.49 -24.96
C LEU A 13 12.06 21.63 -24.72
N CYS A 14 13.00 21.49 -23.80
CA CYS A 14 13.97 22.50 -23.46
C CYS A 14 15.27 22.34 -24.24
N THR A 15 15.90 23.47 -24.61
CA THR A 15 17.21 23.48 -25.29
C THR A 15 18.33 22.94 -24.42
N TYR A 16 18.25 23.18 -23.11
CA TYR A 16 19.23 22.75 -22.12
C TYR A 16 18.52 22.03 -20.97
N SER A 17 19.13 20.97 -20.48
CA SER A 17 18.74 20.28 -19.25
C SER A 17 19.94 20.23 -18.31
N ALA A 18 19.78 20.69 -17.07
CA ALA A 18 20.78 20.60 -16.03
C ALA A 18 20.29 19.61 -14.96
N PRO A 19 21.06 18.54 -14.70
CA PRO A 19 20.67 17.55 -13.71
C PRO A 19 20.75 18.13 -12.30
N VAL A 20 19.67 17.93 -11.52
CA VAL A 20 19.62 18.26 -10.09
C VAL A 20 19.75 17.01 -9.25
N PRO A 21 20.41 17.09 -8.06
CA PRO A 21 20.54 15.96 -7.17
C PRO A 21 19.21 15.63 -6.50
N HIS A 22 19.10 14.39 -6.03
CA HIS A 22 18.00 13.99 -5.17
C HIS A 22 18.05 14.76 -3.83
N TYR A 23 16.92 14.92 -3.15
CA TYR A 23 16.88 15.66 -1.87
C TYR A 23 17.75 15.03 -0.77
N LEU A 24 18.03 13.72 -0.85
CA LEU A 24 18.96 13.03 0.06
C LEU A 24 20.44 13.34 -0.22
N GLU A 25 20.74 13.95 -1.37
CA GLU A 25 22.10 14.31 -1.83
C GLU A 25 22.40 15.80 -1.65
N SER A 26 21.41 16.60 -1.26
CA SER A 26 21.53 18.07 -1.26
C SER A 26 21.08 18.72 0.04
N TRP A 27 21.62 19.91 0.30
CA TRP A 27 21.15 20.79 1.36
C TRP A 27 19.85 21.45 0.95
N ASN A 28 18.90 21.52 1.87
CA ASN A 28 17.64 22.25 1.69
C ASN A 28 17.18 22.85 3.01
N ASP A 29 16.33 23.88 2.92
CA ASP A 29 15.61 24.42 4.05
C ASP A 29 14.13 24.64 3.70
N TYR A 30 13.28 24.60 4.71
CA TYR A 30 11.83 24.60 4.54
C TYR A 30 11.14 25.40 5.63
N THR A 31 10.00 25.97 5.27
CA THR A 31 9.04 26.50 6.24
C THR A 31 7.71 25.77 6.03
N PRO A 32 7.56 24.53 6.54
CA PRO A 32 6.40 23.67 6.26
C PRO A 32 5.09 24.25 6.81
N VAL A 33 5.18 24.97 7.91
CA VAL A 33 4.08 25.76 8.49
C VAL A 33 4.63 27.08 8.99
N ALA A 34 3.78 28.10 9.12
CA ALA A 34 4.18 29.40 9.63
C ALA A 34 4.84 29.27 11.01
N GLY A 35 6.01 29.90 11.18
CA GLY A 35 6.79 29.84 12.41
C GLY A 35 7.62 28.56 12.62
N HIS A 36 7.58 27.58 11.74
CA HIS A 36 8.45 26.41 11.83
C HIS A 36 9.50 26.43 10.71
N TYR A 37 10.77 26.53 11.07
CA TYR A 37 11.90 26.46 10.15
C TYR A 37 12.62 25.12 10.28
N ALA A 38 12.76 24.39 9.20
CA ALA A 38 13.38 23.07 9.14
C ALA A 38 14.52 23.05 8.12
N VAL A 39 15.51 22.20 8.38
CA VAL A 39 16.70 22.02 7.53
C VAL A 39 16.86 20.57 7.18
N ALA A 40 17.11 20.28 5.91
CA ALA A 40 17.51 18.96 5.44
C ALA A 40 18.99 18.97 5.08
N GLN A 41 19.73 18.02 5.62
CA GLN A 41 21.14 17.77 5.32
C GLN A 41 21.25 16.58 4.35
N PRO A 42 22.24 16.57 3.45
CA PRO A 42 22.48 15.40 2.62
C PRO A 42 22.84 14.19 3.50
N THR A 43 22.18 13.07 3.27
CA THR A 43 22.45 11.79 3.95
C THR A 43 23.38 10.89 3.14
N ILE A 44 23.49 11.16 1.84
CA ILE A 44 24.42 10.47 0.91
C ILE A 44 25.19 11.50 0.09
N ALA A 45 26.34 11.10 -0.42
CA ALA A 45 27.06 11.91 -1.42
C ALA A 45 26.31 11.89 -2.75
N PRO A 46 26.43 12.97 -3.57
CA PRO A 46 25.86 12.95 -4.93
C PRO A 46 26.37 11.75 -5.74
N LEU A 47 25.45 11.04 -6.38
CA LEU A 47 25.77 9.86 -7.20
C LEU A 47 26.27 10.28 -8.59
N PHE A 48 25.90 11.46 -9.04
CA PHE A 48 26.23 11.99 -10.37
C PHE A 48 26.78 13.43 -10.25
N ASP A 49 27.39 13.92 -11.33
CA ASP A 49 27.77 15.34 -11.47
C ASP A 49 26.53 16.19 -11.66
N SER A 50 25.94 16.58 -10.53
CA SER A 50 24.69 17.35 -10.47
C SER A 50 24.85 18.51 -9.51
N LYS A 51 24.09 19.60 -9.71
CA LYS A 51 24.06 20.76 -8.82
C LYS A 51 22.63 21.07 -8.36
N PRO A 52 22.44 21.44 -7.09
CA PRO A 52 21.14 21.90 -6.60
C PRO A 52 20.56 23.01 -7.48
N ALA A 53 19.27 22.97 -7.75
CA ALA A 53 18.61 23.97 -8.59
C ALA A 53 18.86 25.41 -8.11
N GLN A 54 18.92 25.58 -6.80
CA GLN A 54 19.24 26.87 -6.15
C GLN A 54 20.64 27.37 -6.55
N GLU A 55 21.66 26.51 -6.54
CA GLU A 55 23.02 26.88 -6.94
C GLU A 55 23.12 27.19 -8.44
N VAL A 56 22.37 26.48 -9.28
CA VAL A 56 22.30 26.77 -10.71
C VAL A 56 21.69 28.16 -10.93
N LEU A 57 20.59 28.49 -10.26
CA LEU A 57 19.95 29.80 -10.35
C LEU A 57 20.84 30.92 -9.81
N MET A 58 21.53 30.72 -8.69
CA MET A 58 22.49 31.66 -8.13
C MET A 58 23.67 31.88 -9.09
N SER A 59 24.18 30.84 -9.69
CA SER A 59 25.27 30.96 -10.69
C SER A 59 24.87 31.79 -11.90
N LEU A 60 23.60 31.71 -12.34
CA LEU A 60 23.07 32.56 -13.42
C LEU A 60 22.99 34.05 -13.01
N LEU A 61 22.90 34.33 -11.71
CA LEU A 61 22.93 35.66 -11.13
C LEU A 61 24.35 36.13 -10.81
N GLY A 62 25.37 35.32 -11.08
CA GLY A 62 26.77 35.64 -10.80
C GLY A 62 27.21 35.31 -9.36
N ASP A 63 26.39 34.63 -8.58
CA ASP A 63 26.71 34.19 -7.23
C ASP A 63 27.18 32.74 -7.22
N SER A 64 28.38 32.47 -6.70
CA SER A 64 29.00 31.17 -6.60
C SER A 64 28.92 30.56 -5.19
N THR A 65 28.16 31.11 -4.28
CA THR A 65 27.98 30.64 -2.91
C THR A 65 27.33 29.26 -2.91
N SER A 66 27.84 28.33 -2.12
CA SER A 66 27.21 27.01 -1.98
C SER A 66 25.87 27.11 -1.25
N TYR A 67 24.88 26.29 -1.61
CA TYR A 67 23.59 26.34 -0.92
C TYR A 67 23.71 25.92 0.56
N LYS A 68 24.68 25.10 0.91
CA LYS A 68 25.07 24.82 2.29
C LYS A 68 25.38 26.11 3.07
N ASP A 69 26.18 27.02 2.47
CA ASP A 69 26.56 28.25 3.12
C ASP A 69 25.38 29.24 3.18
N VAL A 70 24.50 29.22 2.16
CA VAL A 70 23.26 30.01 2.19
C VAL A 70 22.39 29.57 3.37
N VAL A 71 22.17 28.27 3.57
CA VAL A 71 21.40 27.73 4.71
C VAL A 71 22.04 28.14 6.04
N ARG A 72 23.36 27.99 6.19
CA ARG A 72 24.09 28.37 7.42
C ARG A 72 23.97 29.87 7.71
N ASN A 73 24.12 30.69 6.68
CA ASN A 73 23.98 32.14 6.80
C ASN A 73 22.53 32.52 7.16
N SER A 74 21.56 31.85 6.57
CA SER A 74 20.13 32.05 6.88
C SER A 74 19.80 31.74 8.35
N ILE A 75 20.37 30.66 8.90
CA ILE A 75 20.24 30.32 10.32
C ILE A 75 20.87 31.41 11.20
N SER A 76 22.12 31.80 10.87
CA SER A 76 22.86 32.79 11.63
C SER A 76 22.18 34.16 11.59
N ALA A 77 21.64 34.57 10.44
CA ALA A 77 20.91 35.82 10.27
C ALA A 77 19.64 35.90 11.13
N ARG A 78 19.05 34.76 11.49
CA ARG A 78 17.93 34.66 12.44
C ARG A 78 18.36 34.64 13.90
N GLY A 79 19.66 34.79 14.19
CA GLY A 79 20.20 34.76 15.55
C GLY A 79 20.20 33.35 16.18
N LEU A 80 20.07 32.30 15.36
CA LEU A 80 19.99 30.91 15.82
C LEU A 80 21.37 30.24 15.79
N SER A 81 21.56 29.24 16.67
CA SER A 81 22.77 28.43 16.66
C SER A 81 22.73 27.42 15.50
N VAL A 82 23.67 27.55 14.57
CA VAL A 82 23.79 26.64 13.42
C VAL A 82 23.88 25.18 13.88
N ASN A 83 24.73 24.88 14.86
CA ASN A 83 24.93 23.51 15.33
C ASN A 83 23.68 22.93 15.99
N ALA A 84 22.93 23.72 16.76
CA ALA A 84 21.68 23.28 17.37
C ALA A 84 20.64 22.94 16.29
N ILE A 85 20.44 23.82 15.30
CA ILE A 85 19.47 23.58 14.23
C ILE A 85 19.87 22.39 13.37
N LEU A 86 21.14 22.19 13.09
CA LEU A 86 21.63 21.02 12.33
C LEU A 86 21.48 19.71 13.13
N HIS A 87 21.59 19.78 14.47
CA HIS A 87 21.37 18.61 15.33
C HIS A 87 19.90 18.25 15.45
N ASP A 88 19.04 19.26 15.65
CA ASP A 88 17.60 19.06 15.93
C ASP A 88 16.76 18.98 14.65
N GLY A 89 17.32 19.33 13.49
CA GLY A 89 16.63 19.32 12.18
C GLY A 89 15.67 20.48 11.94
N GLY A 90 15.38 21.29 12.94
CA GLY A 90 14.46 22.43 12.82
C GLY A 90 14.22 23.16 14.14
N VAL A 91 13.43 24.25 14.08
CA VAL A 91 13.10 25.07 15.24
C VAL A 91 11.73 25.72 15.05
N GLN A 92 11.01 25.88 16.16
CA GLN A 92 9.82 26.75 16.22
C GLN A 92 10.29 28.21 16.45
N LEU A 93 10.01 29.07 15.49
CA LEU A 93 10.28 30.50 15.60
C LEU A 93 9.16 31.18 16.41
N SER A 94 9.54 32.10 17.30
CA SER A 94 8.59 32.84 18.15
C SER A 94 7.66 33.77 17.36
N ASP A 95 8.05 34.15 16.16
CA ASP A 95 7.31 35.10 15.30
C ASP A 95 6.44 34.36 14.26
N GLY A 96 5.81 33.27 14.66
CA GLY A 96 4.69 32.71 13.93
C GLY A 96 3.52 33.68 13.94
N ALA A 97 3.74 34.88 13.44
CA ALA A 97 2.64 35.78 13.15
C ALA A 97 1.74 35.07 12.17
N SER A 98 0.58 34.70 12.65
CA SER A 98 -0.58 34.39 11.83
C SER A 98 -0.83 35.61 10.92
N GLY A 99 -0.07 35.68 9.84
CA GLY A 99 -0.45 36.48 8.70
C GLY A 99 -1.75 35.86 8.22
N ALA A 100 -2.84 36.31 8.80
CA ALA A 100 -4.17 35.99 8.31
C ALA A 100 -4.18 36.46 6.86
N GLY A 101 -3.94 35.52 5.97
CA GLY A 101 -4.10 35.69 4.53
C GLY A 101 -5.58 35.82 4.19
N SER A 102 -6.24 36.85 4.73
CA SER A 102 -7.65 37.16 4.44
C SER A 102 -7.90 37.30 2.94
N GLY A 103 -6.89 37.71 2.16
CA GLY A 103 -6.97 37.77 0.70
C GLY A 103 -6.87 36.41 0.00
N ALA A 104 -6.12 35.46 0.53
CA ALA A 104 -5.99 34.13 -0.06
C ALA A 104 -7.25 33.28 0.20
N ALA A 105 -7.79 33.35 1.42
CA ALA A 105 -9.03 32.69 1.78
C ALA A 105 -10.23 33.21 0.95
N ALA A 106 -10.31 34.54 0.77
CA ALA A 106 -11.36 35.15 -0.06
C ALA A 106 -11.25 34.72 -1.55
N LYS A 107 -10.03 34.63 -2.11
CA LYS A 107 -9.81 34.12 -3.47
C LYS A 107 -10.12 32.64 -3.61
N ALA A 108 -9.78 31.81 -2.60
CA ALA A 108 -10.11 30.40 -2.59
C ALA A 108 -11.62 30.15 -2.50
N LEU A 109 -12.33 30.94 -1.68
CA LEU A 109 -13.80 30.91 -1.60
C LEU A 109 -14.47 31.38 -2.89
N ALA A 110 -13.96 32.42 -3.54
CA ALA A 110 -14.46 32.87 -4.84
C ALA A 110 -14.22 31.81 -5.93
N GLY A 111 -13.05 31.14 -5.92
CA GLY A 111 -12.78 30.01 -6.82
C GLY A 111 -13.68 28.81 -6.57
N ALA A 112 -13.99 28.50 -5.30
CA ALA A 112 -14.91 27.43 -4.93
C ALA A 112 -16.37 27.73 -5.36
N SER A 113 -16.82 28.99 -5.28
CA SER A 113 -18.15 29.38 -5.73
C SER A 113 -18.32 29.27 -7.26
N VAL A 114 -17.28 29.64 -8.02
CA VAL A 114 -17.29 29.49 -9.48
C VAL A 114 -17.30 28.01 -9.88
N ALA A 115 -16.52 27.16 -9.20
CA ALA A 115 -16.53 25.73 -9.44
C ALA A 115 -17.89 25.09 -9.10
N ALA A 116 -18.54 25.53 -8.01
CA ALA A 116 -19.87 25.08 -7.63
C ALA A 116 -20.96 25.56 -8.64
N GLU A 117 -20.83 26.76 -9.20
CA GLU A 117 -21.73 27.25 -10.24
C GLU A 117 -21.53 26.53 -11.57
N GLU A 118 -20.30 26.18 -11.94
CA GLU A 118 -20.03 25.36 -13.14
C GLU A 118 -20.59 23.93 -12.98
N ALA A 119 -20.46 23.36 -11.78
CA ALA A 119 -21.03 22.07 -11.44
C ALA A 119 -22.57 22.09 -11.48
N ALA A 120 -23.19 23.15 -10.95
CA ALA A 120 -24.64 23.31 -10.98
C ALA A 120 -25.23 23.53 -12.40
N LYS A 121 -24.39 23.89 -13.36
CA LYS A 121 -24.75 24.06 -14.79
C LYS A 121 -24.55 22.80 -15.62
N ALA A 122 -24.19 21.66 -15.00
CA ALA A 122 -24.10 20.38 -15.70
C ALA A 122 -25.45 20.08 -16.38
N ALA A 123 -25.43 19.95 -17.69
CA ALA A 123 -26.65 19.65 -18.45
C ALA A 123 -27.13 18.24 -18.11
N THR A 124 -28.41 18.03 -18.13
CA THR A 124 -29.03 16.70 -17.91
C THR A 124 -28.43 15.69 -18.90
N GLY A 125 -27.74 14.65 -18.38
CA GLY A 125 -27.06 13.64 -19.19
C GLY A 125 -25.52 13.81 -19.27
N GLU A 126 -24.94 14.82 -18.63
CA GLU A 126 -23.49 14.96 -18.46
C GLU A 126 -23.03 14.38 -17.11
N TRP A 127 -21.78 13.98 -17.07
CA TRP A 127 -21.19 13.26 -15.94
C TRP A 127 -20.23 14.16 -15.17
N GLU A 128 -20.29 14.12 -13.86
CA GLU A 128 -19.30 14.77 -13.00
C GLU A 128 -18.05 13.92 -12.90
N VAL A 129 -16.88 14.48 -13.26
CA VAL A 129 -15.60 13.81 -13.16
C VAL A 129 -14.76 14.44 -12.05
N VAL A 130 -14.31 13.63 -11.10
CA VAL A 130 -13.39 14.01 -10.02
C VAL A 130 -12.00 13.44 -10.32
N PHE A 131 -11.00 14.33 -10.37
CA PHE A 131 -9.60 13.93 -10.51
C PHE A 131 -8.96 13.81 -9.13
N TYR A 132 -8.30 12.69 -8.87
CA TYR A 132 -7.67 12.40 -7.58
C TYR A 132 -6.30 11.75 -7.72
N GLN A 133 -5.55 11.67 -6.65
CA GLN A 133 -4.24 11.05 -6.65
C GLN A 133 -4.31 9.65 -6.02
N LYS A 134 -3.60 8.68 -6.63
CA LYS A 134 -3.32 7.36 -6.09
C LYS A 134 -1.87 7.28 -5.56
N ALA A 135 -1.35 6.07 -5.40
CA ALA A 135 -0.01 5.81 -4.87
C ALA A 135 1.11 6.52 -5.64
N VAL A 136 0.99 6.70 -6.96
CA VAL A 136 1.98 7.43 -7.78
C VAL A 136 1.87 8.96 -7.64
N GLY A 137 0.95 9.45 -6.82
CA GLY A 137 0.71 10.87 -6.55
C GLY A 137 0.33 11.63 -7.82
N ALA A 138 0.83 12.85 -7.93
CA ALA A 138 0.65 13.69 -9.13
C ALA A 138 1.54 13.28 -10.33
N GLY A 139 2.24 12.15 -10.25
CA GLY A 139 3.14 11.65 -11.31
C GLY A 139 4.63 11.83 -11.01
N PHE A 140 5.01 12.44 -9.91
CA PHE A 140 6.41 12.52 -9.49
C PHE A 140 7.01 11.15 -9.19
N GLN A 141 6.20 10.24 -8.64
CA GLN A 141 6.57 8.88 -8.31
C GLN A 141 6.21 7.87 -9.41
N ALA A 142 5.86 8.33 -10.61
CA ALA A 142 5.36 7.46 -11.66
C ALA A 142 6.35 6.37 -12.09
N ASN A 143 7.67 6.63 -12.05
CA ASN A 143 8.67 5.61 -12.40
C ASN A 143 9.01 4.65 -11.23
N ASN A 144 8.19 4.62 -10.18
CA ASN A 144 8.39 3.74 -9.02
C ASN A 144 7.56 2.46 -9.16
N PRO A 145 8.19 1.30 -9.42
CA PRO A 145 7.48 0.05 -9.69
C PRO A 145 6.72 -0.50 -8.46
N TRP A 146 7.21 -0.27 -7.25
CA TRP A 146 6.51 -0.69 -6.03
C TRP A 146 5.17 0.03 -5.87
N LEU A 147 5.09 1.32 -6.26
CA LEU A 147 3.86 2.09 -6.19
C LEU A 147 2.87 1.72 -7.32
N HIS A 148 3.38 1.31 -8.49
CA HIS A 148 2.52 0.76 -9.54
C HIS A 148 1.92 -0.59 -9.15
N GLU A 149 2.71 -1.47 -8.54
CA GLU A 149 2.25 -2.80 -8.12
C GLU A 149 1.51 -2.78 -6.78
N LEU A 150 1.50 -1.64 -6.07
CA LEU A 150 0.71 -1.47 -4.86
C LEU A 150 -0.79 -1.48 -5.22
N PRO A 151 -1.56 -2.45 -4.71
CA PRO A 151 -2.97 -2.52 -5.02
C PRO A 151 -3.73 -1.32 -4.46
N ASP A 152 -4.63 -0.78 -5.26
CA ASP A 152 -5.57 0.24 -4.80
C ASP A 152 -6.36 -0.27 -3.58
N PRO A 153 -6.54 0.53 -2.53
CA PRO A 153 -7.20 0.07 -1.30
C PRO A 153 -8.59 -0.52 -1.51
N ILE A 154 -9.35 0.00 -2.45
CA ILE A 154 -10.75 -0.35 -2.66
C ILE A 154 -10.92 -1.33 -3.82
N SER A 155 -10.48 -0.99 -5.03
CA SER A 155 -10.64 -1.84 -6.22
C SER A 155 -9.71 -3.06 -6.22
N ARG A 156 -8.60 -3.03 -5.51
CA ARG A 156 -7.50 -4.00 -5.51
C ARG A 156 -6.77 -4.14 -6.84
N VAL A 157 -6.98 -3.20 -7.76
CA VAL A 157 -6.30 -3.11 -9.06
C VAL A 157 -4.92 -2.48 -8.92
N THR A 158 -3.96 -2.99 -9.67
CA THR A 158 -2.57 -2.52 -9.74
C THR A 158 -2.26 -1.97 -11.14
N TRP A 159 -1.16 -1.26 -11.27
CA TRP A 159 -0.51 -0.78 -12.49
C TRP A 159 -1.23 0.35 -13.24
N ASP A 160 -2.54 0.30 -13.47
CA ASP A 160 -3.24 1.28 -14.30
C ASP A 160 -4.06 2.30 -13.48
N ASN A 161 -4.38 3.42 -14.12
CA ASN A 161 -5.54 4.21 -13.72
C ASN A 161 -6.75 3.87 -14.61
N TYR A 162 -7.90 4.15 -14.10
CA TYR A 162 -9.19 3.83 -14.71
C TYR A 162 -10.25 4.80 -14.19
N VAL A 163 -11.36 4.89 -14.89
CA VAL A 163 -12.58 5.54 -14.38
C VAL A 163 -13.26 4.61 -13.39
N THR A 164 -13.59 5.12 -12.20
CA THR A 164 -14.54 4.46 -11.30
C THR A 164 -15.95 4.90 -11.67
N ILE A 165 -16.89 3.96 -11.70
CA ILE A 165 -18.30 4.19 -12.06
C ILE A 165 -19.23 3.40 -11.14
N SER A 166 -20.40 3.94 -10.82
CA SER A 166 -21.41 3.23 -10.03
C SER A 166 -21.97 2.02 -10.79
N ALA A 167 -22.39 0.98 -10.08
CA ALA A 167 -23.03 -0.19 -10.71
C ALA A 167 -24.30 0.18 -11.49
N ALA A 168 -25.10 1.14 -10.97
CA ALA A 168 -26.30 1.60 -11.64
C ALA A 168 -26.02 2.34 -12.97
N ASP A 169 -24.95 3.11 -13.00
CA ASP A 169 -24.54 3.84 -14.21
C ASP A 169 -23.79 2.96 -15.20
N ALA A 170 -23.02 1.99 -14.72
CA ALA A 170 -22.42 0.96 -15.55
C ALA A 170 -23.49 0.21 -16.37
N LEU A 171 -24.58 -0.18 -15.71
CA LEU A 171 -25.69 -0.84 -16.37
C LEU A 171 -26.34 0.06 -17.45
N LYS A 172 -26.49 1.37 -17.19
CA LYS A 172 -27.08 2.32 -18.17
C LYS A 172 -26.18 2.51 -19.41
N LEU A 173 -24.86 2.50 -19.21
CA LEU A 173 -23.89 2.69 -20.29
C LEU A 173 -23.48 1.39 -20.98
N GLY A 174 -23.83 0.22 -20.44
CA GLY A 174 -23.37 -1.08 -20.93
C GLY A 174 -21.92 -1.39 -20.56
N VAL A 175 -21.42 -0.81 -19.45
CA VAL A 175 -20.07 -1.10 -18.94
C VAL A 175 -20.09 -2.42 -18.17
N GLU A 176 -19.18 -3.30 -18.49
CA GLU A 176 -19.03 -4.62 -17.85
C GLU A 176 -17.60 -4.84 -17.34
N ASN A 177 -17.48 -5.55 -16.23
CA ASN A 177 -16.22 -6.13 -15.77
C ASN A 177 -16.39 -7.68 -15.77
N THR A 178 -15.76 -8.33 -16.73
CA THR A 178 -15.91 -9.76 -16.99
C THR A 178 -14.71 -10.56 -16.45
N SER A 179 -14.95 -11.79 -16.01
CA SER A 179 -13.88 -12.67 -15.55
C SER A 179 -13.51 -13.67 -16.65
N GLU A 180 -12.22 -13.81 -16.94
CA GLU A 180 -11.68 -14.88 -17.77
C GLU A 180 -11.72 -16.24 -17.06
N SER A 181 -11.44 -17.32 -17.78
CA SER A 181 -11.42 -18.69 -17.26
C SER A 181 -10.41 -18.90 -16.12
N ASN A 182 -9.34 -18.10 -16.06
CA ASN A 182 -8.35 -18.11 -14.99
C ASN A 182 -8.72 -17.19 -13.82
N GLY A 183 -9.84 -16.43 -13.93
CA GLY A 183 -10.31 -15.46 -12.96
C GLY A 183 -9.76 -14.04 -13.14
N ALA A 184 -8.89 -13.79 -14.12
CA ALA A 184 -8.44 -12.43 -14.42
C ALA A 184 -9.61 -11.57 -14.91
N ILE A 185 -9.62 -10.29 -14.56
CA ILE A 185 -10.72 -9.39 -14.87
C ILE A 185 -10.37 -8.55 -16.10
N ASN A 186 -11.31 -8.50 -17.05
CA ASN A 186 -11.33 -7.54 -18.15
C ASN A 186 -12.45 -6.54 -17.90
N GLY A 187 -12.33 -5.33 -18.46
CA GLY A 187 -13.34 -4.31 -18.34
C GLY A 187 -13.52 -3.49 -19.61
N SER A 188 -14.71 -3.01 -19.80
CA SER A 188 -15.05 -2.07 -20.88
C SER A 188 -14.21 -0.80 -20.78
N CYS A 189 -13.98 -0.15 -21.91
CA CYS A 189 -13.38 1.17 -21.98
C CYS A 189 -14.43 2.24 -22.27
N LEU A 190 -14.15 3.47 -21.84
CA LEU A 190 -14.96 4.65 -22.07
C LEU A 190 -14.18 5.70 -22.86
N THR A 191 -14.91 6.53 -23.61
CA THR A 191 -14.41 7.77 -24.17
C THR A 191 -14.98 8.94 -23.40
N LEU A 192 -14.11 9.78 -22.86
CA LEU A 192 -14.48 10.97 -22.08
C LEU A 192 -14.15 12.24 -22.87
N THR A 193 -15.12 13.14 -22.99
CA THR A 193 -14.91 14.45 -23.62
C THR A 193 -15.22 15.55 -22.63
N VAL A 194 -14.22 16.37 -22.29
CA VAL A 194 -14.30 17.52 -21.39
C VAL A 194 -13.85 18.77 -22.13
N ASN A 195 -14.70 19.76 -22.23
CA ASN A 195 -14.38 21.05 -22.86
C ASN A 195 -13.76 20.93 -24.28
N GLY A 196 -14.19 19.95 -25.06
CA GLY A 196 -13.67 19.70 -26.41
C GLY A 196 -12.39 18.86 -26.48
N THR A 197 -11.80 18.52 -25.34
CA THR A 197 -10.68 17.56 -25.27
C THR A 197 -11.24 16.17 -25.05
N THR A 198 -10.85 15.23 -25.89
CA THR A 198 -11.29 13.82 -25.81
C THR A 198 -10.16 12.93 -25.35
N LEU A 199 -10.46 12.05 -24.40
CA LEU A 199 -9.59 10.98 -23.95
C LEU A 199 -10.28 9.65 -24.27
N GLU A 200 -9.69 8.90 -25.18
CA GLU A 200 -10.22 7.63 -25.67
C GLU A 200 -9.67 6.44 -24.90
N ARG A 201 -10.39 5.31 -24.92
CA ARG A 201 -9.97 4.02 -24.38
C ARG A 201 -9.61 4.07 -22.88
N VAL A 202 -10.35 4.86 -22.11
CA VAL A 202 -10.16 4.93 -20.66
C VAL A 202 -10.81 3.72 -20.01
N PRO A 203 -10.05 2.84 -19.31
CA PRO A 203 -10.63 1.67 -18.66
C PRO A 203 -11.69 2.05 -17.64
N ALA A 204 -12.74 1.26 -17.51
CA ALA A 204 -13.83 1.50 -16.55
C ALA A 204 -13.90 0.37 -15.51
N TRP A 205 -13.87 0.74 -14.24
CA TRP A 205 -14.00 -0.15 -13.09
C TRP A 205 -15.32 0.12 -12.38
N ILE A 206 -16.16 -0.90 -12.25
CA ILE A 206 -17.42 -0.79 -11.50
C ILE A 206 -17.06 -0.77 -10.02
N GLN A 207 -17.34 0.37 -9.37
CA GLN A 207 -16.96 0.64 -8.00
C GLN A 207 -18.20 0.66 -7.10
N PRO A 208 -18.43 -0.34 -6.24
CA PRO A 208 -19.48 -0.29 -5.23
C PRO A 208 -19.32 0.94 -4.31
N GLY A 209 -20.44 1.60 -4.01
CA GLY A 209 -20.45 2.84 -3.22
C GLY A 209 -20.16 4.12 -3.99
N GLN A 210 -19.83 4.05 -5.27
CA GLN A 210 -19.70 5.23 -6.13
C GLN A 210 -21.05 5.91 -6.31
N ALA A 211 -21.09 7.23 -6.12
CA ALA A 211 -22.31 8.00 -6.31
C ALA A 211 -22.75 7.98 -7.79
N ALA A 212 -24.06 7.85 -8.04
CA ALA A 212 -24.62 7.89 -9.39
C ALA A 212 -24.37 9.25 -10.05
N GLY A 213 -24.10 9.24 -11.36
CA GLY A 213 -23.76 10.43 -12.15
C GLY A 213 -22.33 10.94 -11.95
N THR A 214 -21.51 10.26 -11.14
CA THR A 214 -20.13 10.66 -10.85
C THR A 214 -19.11 9.64 -11.34
N LEU A 215 -17.97 10.14 -11.79
CA LEU A 215 -16.81 9.36 -12.22
C LEU A 215 -15.57 9.81 -11.47
N GLY A 216 -14.73 8.87 -11.07
CA GLY A 216 -13.42 9.19 -10.50
C GLY A 216 -12.31 8.79 -11.47
N LEU A 217 -11.31 9.65 -11.70
CA LEU A 217 -10.16 9.33 -12.55
C LEU A 217 -8.84 9.76 -11.89
N ALA A 218 -7.94 8.80 -11.69
CA ALA A 218 -6.68 9.07 -11.02
C ALA A 218 -5.67 9.78 -11.92
N LEU A 219 -4.97 10.76 -11.33
CA LEU A 219 -3.86 11.51 -11.93
C LEU A 219 -2.53 10.74 -11.87
N GLY A 220 -1.53 11.22 -12.60
CA GLY A 220 -0.14 10.79 -12.50
C GLY A 220 0.26 9.64 -13.43
N TYR A 221 -0.66 9.13 -14.23
CA TYR A 221 -0.46 8.08 -15.22
C TYR A 221 -0.41 8.63 -16.66
N GLY A 222 -0.18 7.74 -17.63
CA GLY A 222 -0.14 8.09 -19.07
C GLY A 222 1.05 8.97 -19.43
N ARG A 223 2.16 8.87 -18.70
CA ARG A 223 3.43 9.54 -18.98
C ARG A 223 4.16 8.85 -20.14
N THR A 224 5.00 9.57 -20.86
CA THR A 224 5.69 9.06 -22.06
C THR A 224 7.20 9.15 -21.99
N LYS A 225 7.75 9.94 -21.07
CA LYS A 225 9.20 10.16 -20.93
C LYS A 225 9.60 10.32 -19.47
N VAL A 226 9.16 9.40 -18.62
CA VAL A 226 9.46 9.46 -17.19
C VAL A 226 10.32 8.30 -16.74
N GLY A 227 10.44 7.26 -17.56
CA GLY A 227 11.29 6.11 -17.34
C GLY A 227 10.63 4.78 -17.66
N LYS A 228 11.44 3.74 -17.75
CA LYS A 228 11.08 2.40 -18.26
C LYS A 228 9.89 1.73 -17.57
N VAL A 229 9.59 2.11 -16.32
CA VAL A 229 8.48 1.51 -15.55
C VAL A 229 7.15 2.15 -15.90
N ALA A 230 7.12 3.47 -16.10
CA ALA A 230 5.89 4.24 -16.20
C ALA A 230 5.54 4.71 -17.61
N ASP A 231 6.46 4.63 -18.53
CA ASP A 231 6.20 5.09 -19.91
C ASP A 231 5.03 4.30 -20.51
N ASN A 232 3.99 5.04 -20.92
CA ASN A 232 2.76 4.51 -21.51
C ASN A 232 1.91 3.60 -20.58
N VAL A 233 2.07 3.74 -19.26
CA VAL A 233 1.21 3.04 -18.30
C VAL A 233 -0.01 3.90 -17.97
N GLY A 234 -1.21 3.38 -18.23
CA GLY A 234 -2.48 4.08 -18.00
C GLY A 234 -2.73 5.24 -18.96
N VAL A 235 -3.61 6.17 -18.60
CA VAL A 235 -4.03 7.31 -19.40
C VAL A 235 -3.72 8.64 -18.70
N ASN A 236 -3.42 9.67 -19.49
CA ASN A 236 -3.09 11.01 -18.97
C ASN A 236 -4.34 11.83 -18.66
N ALA A 237 -4.82 11.72 -17.43
CA ALA A 237 -6.00 12.45 -16.96
C ALA A 237 -5.80 13.99 -16.90
N TYR A 238 -4.55 14.48 -16.83
CA TYR A 238 -4.28 15.92 -16.82
C TYR A 238 -4.75 16.63 -18.10
N SER A 239 -4.85 15.91 -19.21
CA SER A 239 -5.35 16.47 -20.47
C SER A 239 -6.80 16.97 -20.37
N LEU A 240 -7.59 16.42 -19.45
CA LEU A 240 -8.97 16.77 -19.20
C LEU A 240 -9.12 17.88 -18.15
N MET A 241 -8.11 18.15 -17.32
CA MET A 241 -8.15 19.19 -16.30
C MET A 241 -8.03 20.58 -16.92
N LYS A 242 -8.89 21.51 -16.47
CA LYS A 242 -8.82 22.91 -16.84
C LYS A 242 -8.46 23.76 -15.65
N SER A 243 -7.48 24.62 -15.81
CA SER A 243 -7.07 25.58 -14.76
C SER A 243 -6.72 24.95 -13.40
N GLY A 244 -6.26 23.68 -13.38
CA GLY A 244 -5.93 22.97 -12.14
C GLY A 244 -7.13 22.54 -11.29
N SER A 245 -8.36 22.64 -11.80
CA SER A 245 -9.55 22.16 -11.11
C SER A 245 -9.54 20.64 -11.00
N ALA A 246 -9.70 20.12 -9.78
CA ALA A 246 -9.87 18.67 -9.54
C ALA A 246 -11.26 18.16 -9.97
N TYR A 247 -12.02 18.95 -10.70
CA TYR A 247 -13.41 18.71 -11.03
C TYR A 247 -13.73 19.16 -12.47
N ALA A 248 -14.49 18.37 -13.19
CA ALA A 248 -14.95 18.68 -14.55
C ALA A 248 -16.29 18.03 -14.85
N VAL A 249 -16.96 18.50 -15.92
CA VAL A 249 -18.16 17.87 -16.48
C VAL A 249 -17.80 17.24 -17.82
N ALA A 250 -18.14 15.98 -18.01
CA ALA A 250 -17.78 15.19 -19.18
C ALA A 250 -18.99 14.62 -19.91
N LYS A 251 -18.87 14.53 -21.22
CA LYS A 251 -19.67 13.61 -22.04
C LYS A 251 -18.96 12.27 -22.08
N VAL A 252 -19.71 11.19 -21.88
CA VAL A 252 -19.18 9.83 -21.77
C VAL A 252 -19.89 8.93 -22.77
N THR A 253 -19.12 8.13 -23.48
CA THR A 253 -19.63 7.10 -24.38
C THR A 253 -18.86 5.79 -24.18
N LEU A 254 -19.52 4.66 -24.36
CA LEU A 254 -18.89 3.35 -24.37
C LEU A 254 -17.96 3.24 -25.61
N ALA A 255 -16.75 2.73 -25.40
CA ALA A 255 -15.81 2.37 -26.47
C ALA A 255 -15.93 0.87 -26.79
N GLU A 256 -15.50 0.47 -27.98
CA GLU A 256 -15.51 -0.95 -28.40
C GLU A 256 -14.38 -1.77 -27.78
N ASP A 257 -13.39 -1.11 -27.21
CA ASP A 257 -12.18 -1.73 -26.63
C ASP A 257 -12.45 -2.34 -25.25
N GLU A 258 -11.75 -3.43 -24.97
CA GLU A 258 -11.63 -4.01 -23.63
C GLU A 258 -10.24 -3.75 -23.03
N HIS A 259 -10.19 -3.64 -21.71
CA HIS A 259 -8.96 -3.47 -20.95
C HIS A 259 -8.72 -4.64 -20.00
N GLU A 260 -7.51 -5.12 -19.97
CA GLU A 260 -7.04 -6.17 -19.07
C GLU A 260 -6.61 -5.58 -17.71
N PHE A 261 -7.42 -5.77 -16.65
CA PHE A 261 -7.07 -5.34 -15.30
C PHE A 261 -6.19 -6.35 -14.56
N ALA A 262 -5.24 -5.86 -13.77
CA ALA A 262 -4.43 -6.66 -12.87
C ALA A 262 -4.92 -6.47 -11.42
N SER A 263 -5.94 -7.23 -11.03
CA SER A 263 -6.47 -7.22 -9.67
C SER A 263 -5.86 -8.35 -8.82
N VAL A 264 -5.48 -8.05 -7.59
CA VAL A 264 -4.93 -9.03 -6.64
C VAL A 264 -6.01 -9.72 -5.81
N GLN A 265 -7.24 -9.25 -5.87
CA GLN A 265 -8.39 -9.82 -5.17
C GLN A 265 -9.60 -9.85 -6.08
N LEU A 266 -10.26 -11.00 -6.15
CA LEU A 266 -11.45 -11.21 -6.98
C LEU A 266 -12.74 -11.15 -6.16
N GLY A 267 -12.72 -11.65 -4.93
CA GLY A 267 -13.88 -11.65 -4.06
C GLY A 267 -14.25 -10.27 -3.53
N ASN A 268 -15.53 -9.99 -3.42
CA ASN A 268 -16.07 -8.72 -2.96
C ASN A 268 -16.51 -8.74 -1.50
N THR A 269 -17.19 -9.79 -1.07
CA THR A 269 -17.81 -9.88 0.25
C THR A 269 -17.28 -11.08 1.06
N MET A 270 -17.64 -11.16 2.31
CA MET A 270 -17.34 -12.33 3.14
C MET A 270 -18.30 -13.51 2.90
N MET A 271 -19.37 -13.32 2.12
CA MET A 271 -20.43 -14.32 1.84
C MET A 271 -20.97 -14.96 3.12
N GLY A 272 -21.25 -14.19 4.16
CA GLY A 272 -21.75 -14.65 5.45
C GLY A 272 -20.75 -15.42 6.32
N ARG A 273 -19.49 -15.56 5.89
CA ARG A 273 -18.42 -16.18 6.69
C ARG A 273 -17.84 -15.17 7.68
N LYS A 274 -17.53 -15.60 8.88
CA LYS A 274 -16.85 -14.76 9.89
C LYS A 274 -15.35 -14.67 9.61
N ILE A 275 -14.95 -13.99 8.51
CA ILE A 275 -13.54 -13.75 8.17
C ILE A 275 -13.00 -12.60 9.02
N VAL A 276 -13.76 -11.50 9.11
CA VAL A 276 -13.53 -10.40 10.02
C VAL A 276 -14.65 -10.45 11.05
N ASN A 277 -14.29 -10.46 12.34
CA ASN A 277 -15.28 -10.43 13.41
C ASN A 277 -15.68 -8.97 13.68
N GLU A 278 -16.95 -8.69 13.52
CA GLU A 278 -17.54 -7.36 13.68
C GLU A 278 -18.64 -7.39 14.73
N THR A 279 -18.80 -6.29 15.46
CA THR A 279 -19.91 -6.10 16.39
C THR A 279 -20.28 -4.63 16.48
N THR A 280 -21.50 -4.33 16.90
CA THR A 280 -21.92 -2.95 17.13
C THR A 280 -21.45 -2.47 18.51
N LEU A 281 -21.29 -1.15 18.66
CA LEU A 281 -20.95 -0.55 19.94
C LEU A 281 -21.97 -0.91 21.03
N ALA A 282 -23.25 -0.98 20.70
CA ALA A 282 -24.32 -1.36 21.63
C ALA A 282 -24.13 -2.79 22.14
N THR A 283 -23.85 -3.74 21.25
CA THR A 283 -23.58 -5.14 21.60
C THR A 283 -22.31 -5.26 22.46
N PHE A 284 -21.25 -4.55 22.10
CA PHE A 284 -20.00 -4.52 22.87
C PHE A 284 -20.21 -3.96 24.29
N LEU A 285 -21.00 -2.88 24.44
CA LEU A 285 -21.31 -2.31 25.75
C LEU A 285 -22.21 -3.22 26.61
N ALA A 286 -23.09 -4.00 25.96
CA ALA A 286 -23.93 -4.97 26.64
C ALA A 286 -23.14 -6.21 27.11
N ASP A 287 -22.15 -6.65 26.37
CA ASP A 287 -21.25 -7.76 26.70
C ASP A 287 -19.79 -7.42 26.37
N SER A 288 -19.13 -6.74 27.30
CA SER A 288 -17.71 -6.39 27.17
C SER A 288 -16.75 -7.59 27.30
N THR A 289 -17.27 -8.78 27.64
CA THR A 289 -16.46 -10.02 27.75
C THR A 289 -16.25 -10.72 26.42
N GLY A 290 -17.03 -10.37 25.40
CA GLY A 290 -16.97 -10.94 24.05
C GLY A 290 -17.64 -12.31 23.89
N LYS A 291 -18.26 -12.86 24.92
CA LYS A 291 -18.84 -14.22 24.87
C LYS A 291 -19.97 -14.37 23.85
N SER A 292 -20.76 -13.32 23.66
CA SER A 292 -21.93 -13.36 22.75
C SER A 292 -21.60 -12.98 21.30
N TRP A 293 -20.47 -12.33 21.02
CA TRP A 293 -20.15 -11.80 19.69
C TRP A 293 -18.76 -12.17 19.18
N ASN A 294 -17.81 -12.56 20.04
CA ASN A 294 -16.49 -13.06 19.67
C ASN A 294 -16.38 -14.55 20.02
N GLU A 295 -17.21 -15.36 19.38
CA GLU A 295 -17.29 -16.79 19.61
C GLU A 295 -15.96 -17.46 19.28
N LYS A 296 -15.47 -18.30 20.21
CA LYS A 296 -14.29 -19.13 20.00
C LYS A 296 -14.70 -20.44 19.36
N ALA A 297 -13.92 -20.91 18.39
CA ALA A 297 -14.15 -22.21 17.79
C ALA A 297 -14.00 -23.34 18.82
N GLU A 298 -14.96 -24.24 18.86
CA GLU A 298 -14.99 -25.37 19.79
C GLU A 298 -15.02 -26.69 19.03
N PHE A 299 -14.42 -27.73 19.63
CA PHE A 299 -14.45 -29.09 19.12
C PHE A 299 -15.12 -30.02 20.14
N HIS A 300 -15.93 -30.93 19.62
CA HIS A 300 -16.48 -32.03 20.40
C HIS A 300 -15.47 -33.19 20.42
N THR A 301 -15.02 -33.56 21.60
CA THR A 301 -14.12 -34.68 21.84
C THR A 301 -14.82 -35.75 22.67
N LEU A 302 -14.19 -36.92 22.84
CA LEU A 302 -14.70 -37.97 23.72
C LEU A 302 -14.74 -37.55 25.21
N GLN A 303 -13.97 -36.54 25.57
CA GLN A 303 -13.89 -35.98 26.92
C GLN A 303 -14.82 -34.77 27.14
N GLY A 304 -15.54 -34.33 26.11
CA GLY A 304 -16.42 -33.16 26.13
C GLY A 304 -16.04 -32.12 25.08
N THR A 305 -16.66 -30.95 25.15
CA THR A 305 -16.36 -29.82 24.27
C THR A 305 -15.13 -29.08 24.78
N VAL A 306 -14.14 -28.89 23.92
CA VAL A 306 -12.89 -28.17 24.20
C VAL A 306 -12.71 -27.03 23.22
N ASN A 307 -12.02 -25.97 23.63
CA ASN A 307 -11.68 -24.87 22.74
C ASN A 307 -10.68 -25.36 21.68
N ALA A 308 -10.80 -24.86 20.45
CA ALA A 308 -9.91 -25.19 19.34
C ALA A 308 -8.42 -25.01 19.67
N ASN A 309 -8.09 -24.01 20.49
CA ASN A 309 -6.72 -23.74 20.95
C ASN A 309 -6.17 -24.80 21.92
N GLU A 310 -7.04 -25.61 22.51
CA GLU A 310 -6.71 -26.67 23.49
C GLU A 310 -6.69 -28.06 22.85
N ALA A 311 -7.23 -28.17 21.63
CA ALA A 311 -7.34 -29.44 20.88
C ALA A 311 -6.10 -29.69 20.01
N ASN A 312 -4.98 -30.07 20.61
CA ASN A 312 -3.73 -30.33 19.89
C ASN A 312 -3.54 -31.84 19.63
N LEU A 313 -3.16 -32.18 18.38
CA LEU A 313 -2.71 -33.52 18.00
C LEU A 313 -1.22 -33.77 18.31
N TRP A 314 -0.49 -32.70 18.55
CA TRP A 314 0.96 -32.70 18.74
C TRP A 314 1.31 -32.10 20.10
N PRO A 315 2.44 -32.48 20.73
CA PRO A 315 2.95 -31.79 21.90
C PRO A 315 3.17 -30.31 21.61
N ASP A 316 2.83 -29.46 22.57
CA ASP A 316 3.08 -28.03 22.43
C ASP A 316 4.57 -27.71 22.40
N HIS A 317 4.94 -26.71 21.61
CA HIS A 317 6.29 -26.17 21.63
C HIS A 317 6.48 -25.37 22.94
N ASP A 318 7.65 -25.51 23.57
CA ASP A 318 8.01 -24.66 24.70
C ASP A 318 8.44 -23.27 24.21
N HIS A 319 7.55 -22.32 24.28
CA HIS A 319 7.79 -20.93 23.93
C HIS A 319 7.97 -20.02 25.14
N LYS A 320 8.02 -20.57 26.37
CA LYS A 320 8.06 -19.77 27.61
C LYS A 320 9.47 -19.40 28.04
N THR A 321 10.49 -20.11 27.53
CA THR A 321 11.88 -19.94 27.96
C THR A 321 12.64 -18.85 27.19
N LEU A 322 12.15 -18.48 26.01
CA LEU A 322 12.75 -17.48 25.12
C LEU A 322 11.71 -16.43 24.72
N HIS A 323 12.06 -15.54 23.81
CA HIS A 323 11.11 -14.63 23.17
C HIS A 323 10.03 -15.42 22.40
N MET A 324 8.81 -14.91 22.39
CA MET A 324 7.76 -15.37 21.49
C MET A 324 7.23 -14.19 20.69
N TRP A 325 7.74 -14.05 19.46
CA TRP A 325 7.42 -12.93 18.60
C TRP A 325 6.00 -13.01 18.07
N ASN A 326 5.29 -11.91 18.18
CA ASN A 326 3.91 -11.85 17.76
C ASN A 326 3.55 -10.47 17.18
N MET A 327 2.44 -10.42 16.44
CA MET A 327 1.90 -9.19 15.88
C MET A 327 0.40 -9.13 16.15
N SER A 328 -0.07 -7.98 16.61
CA SER A 328 -1.48 -7.64 16.71
C SER A 328 -1.81 -6.57 15.68
N ILE A 329 -2.99 -6.66 15.10
CA ILE A 329 -3.47 -5.71 14.07
C ILE A 329 -4.82 -5.15 14.54
N ASP A 330 -4.87 -3.86 14.80
CA ASP A 330 -6.11 -3.16 15.09
C ASP A 330 -6.84 -2.83 13.78
N LEU A 331 -7.91 -3.58 13.51
CA LEU A 331 -8.69 -3.42 12.28
C LEU A 331 -9.53 -2.13 12.28
N ASN A 332 -9.83 -1.55 13.45
CA ASN A 332 -10.50 -0.24 13.52
C ASN A 332 -9.59 0.91 13.06
N SER A 333 -8.28 0.77 13.29
CA SER A 333 -7.28 1.77 12.89
C SER A 333 -6.74 1.53 11.48
N CYS A 334 -6.95 0.35 10.89
CA CYS A 334 -6.46 0.02 9.56
C CYS A 334 -7.30 0.68 8.48
N ILE A 335 -6.69 1.56 7.68
CA ILE A 335 -7.33 2.26 6.54
C ILE A 335 -7.03 1.61 5.17
N GLY A 336 -6.40 0.45 5.13
CA GLY A 336 -6.07 -0.26 3.88
C GLY A 336 -5.01 0.40 2.99
N CYS A 337 -4.30 1.42 3.45
CA CYS A 337 -3.42 2.27 2.62
C CYS A 337 -2.25 1.55 1.95
N GLY A 338 -1.85 0.36 2.42
CA GLY A 338 -0.78 -0.45 1.84
C GLY A 338 0.66 0.01 2.13
N ALA A 339 0.89 1.04 2.96
CA ALA A 339 2.25 1.45 3.33
C ALA A 339 3.08 0.29 3.93
N CYS A 340 2.45 -0.58 4.72
CA CYS A 340 3.05 -1.79 5.26
C CYS A 340 3.46 -2.80 4.17
N VAL A 341 2.72 -2.87 3.06
CA VAL A 341 3.02 -3.75 1.92
C VAL A 341 4.30 -3.26 1.23
N VAL A 342 4.38 -1.97 0.89
CA VAL A 342 5.57 -1.38 0.26
C VAL A 342 6.80 -1.50 1.17
N ALA A 343 6.65 -1.18 2.47
CA ALA A 343 7.74 -1.32 3.44
C ALA A 343 8.27 -2.77 3.53
N CYS A 344 7.37 -3.76 3.49
CA CYS A 344 7.76 -5.17 3.45
C CYS A 344 8.55 -5.51 2.18
N HIS A 345 8.13 -5.01 1.02
CA HIS A 345 8.83 -5.24 -0.25
C HIS A 345 10.26 -4.70 -0.21
N ILE A 346 10.43 -3.45 0.22
CA ILE A 346 11.75 -2.80 0.29
C ILE A 346 12.66 -3.48 1.32
N GLU A 347 12.16 -3.68 2.53
CA GLU A 347 12.94 -4.29 3.63
C GLU A 347 13.41 -5.71 3.31
N ASN A 348 12.56 -6.51 2.65
CA ASN A 348 12.80 -7.93 2.49
C ASN A 348 13.18 -8.32 1.05
N ASN A 349 13.60 -7.36 0.22
CA ASN A 349 13.97 -7.59 -1.18
C ASN A 349 12.90 -8.38 -1.97
N VAL A 350 11.62 -8.09 -1.72
CA VAL A 350 10.54 -8.75 -2.43
C VAL A 350 10.44 -8.18 -3.84
N PRO A 351 10.49 -9.01 -4.89
CA PRO A 351 10.53 -8.52 -6.26
C PRO A 351 9.17 -7.94 -6.70
N VAL A 352 9.23 -6.96 -7.59
CA VAL A 352 8.09 -6.51 -8.40
C VAL A 352 7.98 -7.43 -9.61
N VAL A 353 6.78 -7.87 -9.95
CA VAL A 353 6.56 -8.90 -10.98
C VAL A 353 5.91 -8.38 -12.25
N GLY A 354 5.26 -7.22 -12.21
CA GLY A 354 4.61 -6.60 -13.35
C GLY A 354 3.16 -7.05 -13.56
N LYS A 355 2.45 -6.27 -14.38
CA LYS A 355 1.02 -6.42 -14.65
C LYS A 355 0.63 -7.84 -15.08
N ASP A 356 1.34 -8.43 -16.03
CA ASP A 356 1.03 -9.76 -16.58
C ASP A 356 1.10 -10.88 -15.52
N GLU A 357 2.09 -10.83 -14.64
CA GLU A 357 2.23 -11.85 -13.60
C GLU A 357 1.20 -11.66 -12.48
N VAL A 358 0.82 -10.41 -12.17
CA VAL A 358 -0.30 -10.14 -11.25
C VAL A 358 -1.60 -10.71 -11.82
N ARG A 359 -1.90 -10.52 -13.11
CA ARG A 359 -3.07 -11.13 -13.78
C ARG A 359 -3.08 -12.66 -13.71
N ARG A 360 -1.90 -13.27 -13.59
CA ARG A 360 -1.73 -14.73 -13.41
C ARG A 360 -1.72 -15.17 -11.95
N PHE A 361 -2.07 -14.29 -11.02
CA PHE A 361 -2.03 -14.53 -9.56
C PHE A 361 -0.65 -14.95 -9.05
N ARG A 362 0.39 -14.35 -9.62
CA ARG A 362 1.79 -14.58 -9.23
C ARG A 362 2.42 -13.36 -8.58
N ASP A 363 1.61 -12.49 -8.02
CA ASP A 363 2.07 -11.39 -7.17
C ASP A 363 2.90 -11.93 -6.00
N MET A 364 3.91 -11.15 -5.58
CA MET A 364 4.86 -11.56 -4.55
C MET A 364 4.64 -10.86 -3.21
N HIS A 365 3.48 -10.29 -2.96
CA HIS A 365 3.17 -9.63 -1.69
C HIS A 365 3.23 -10.62 -0.51
N TRP A 366 4.24 -10.49 0.37
CA TRP A 366 4.33 -11.32 1.59
C TRP A 366 3.29 -10.92 2.64
N LEU A 367 2.88 -9.66 2.61
CA LEU A 367 1.75 -9.10 3.32
C LEU A 367 0.79 -8.56 2.29
N ARG A 368 -0.45 -9.02 2.33
CA ARG A 368 -1.55 -8.48 1.53
C ARG A 368 -2.61 -7.88 2.45
N ILE A 369 -3.43 -7.01 1.92
CA ILE A 369 -4.61 -6.50 2.62
C ILE A 369 -5.82 -6.96 1.81
N ASP A 370 -6.66 -7.80 2.40
CA ASP A 370 -7.91 -8.20 1.80
C ASP A 370 -8.98 -7.15 2.15
N ARG A 371 -9.88 -6.84 1.23
CA ARG A 371 -10.95 -5.87 1.37
C ARG A 371 -12.29 -6.59 1.20
N TYR A 372 -13.23 -6.33 2.11
CA TYR A 372 -14.56 -6.88 2.02
C TYR A 372 -15.61 -5.77 2.09
N TYR A 373 -16.60 -5.85 1.21
CA TYR A 373 -17.80 -5.03 1.22
C TYR A 373 -18.91 -5.72 2.02
N SER A 374 -19.81 -4.94 2.60
CA SER A 374 -21.10 -5.46 3.06
C SER A 374 -22.01 -5.82 1.90
N SER A 375 -22.92 -6.78 2.11
CA SER A 375 -23.96 -7.18 1.18
C SER A 375 -25.34 -7.01 1.82
N ASP A 376 -26.33 -6.65 1.03
CA ASP A 376 -27.73 -6.59 1.48
C ASP A 376 -28.35 -8.00 1.60
N THR A 377 -27.69 -9.02 1.04
CA THR A 377 -28.15 -10.42 1.09
C THR A 377 -27.43 -11.17 2.21
N SER A 378 -28.19 -11.65 3.19
CA SER A 378 -27.70 -12.56 4.22
C SER A 378 -27.94 -14.02 3.85
N HIS A 379 -27.35 -14.93 4.63
CA HIS A 379 -27.58 -16.37 4.48
C HIS A 379 -29.07 -16.72 4.69
N GLU A 380 -29.68 -16.13 5.71
CA GLU A 380 -31.07 -16.35 6.07
C GLU A 380 -32.03 -15.78 4.98
N SER A 381 -31.78 -14.58 4.46
CA SER A 381 -32.63 -13.99 3.41
C SER A 381 -32.58 -14.81 2.12
N ALA A 382 -31.38 -15.23 1.68
CA ALA A 382 -31.22 -16.06 0.50
C ALA A 382 -31.83 -17.47 0.66
N GLU A 383 -31.89 -18.00 1.88
CA GLU A 383 -32.56 -19.28 2.18
C GLU A 383 -34.09 -19.13 2.17
N ALA A 384 -34.62 -18.01 2.70
CA ALA A 384 -36.04 -17.70 2.66
C ALA A 384 -36.56 -17.55 1.22
N ASP A 385 -35.76 -17.01 0.32
CA ASP A 385 -36.08 -16.87 -1.11
C ASP A 385 -36.07 -18.20 -1.88
N GLY A 386 -35.67 -19.30 -1.23
CA GLY A 386 -35.70 -20.65 -1.82
C GLY A 386 -34.73 -20.89 -2.99
N VAL A 387 -33.71 -20.02 -3.14
CA VAL A 387 -32.72 -20.16 -4.23
C VAL A 387 -31.75 -21.30 -3.98
N GLY A 388 -31.28 -21.93 -5.04
CA GLY A 388 -30.28 -23.01 -4.94
C GLY A 388 -28.95 -22.54 -4.36
N VAL A 389 -28.17 -23.46 -3.80
CA VAL A 389 -26.92 -23.15 -3.07
C VAL A 389 -25.95 -22.25 -3.85
N MET A 390 -25.75 -22.51 -5.14
CA MET A 390 -24.85 -21.70 -5.96
C MET A 390 -25.38 -20.26 -6.16
N ALA A 391 -26.68 -20.12 -6.41
CA ALA A 391 -27.34 -18.83 -6.57
C ALA A 391 -27.33 -18.03 -5.26
N LYS A 392 -27.45 -18.70 -4.12
CA LYS A 392 -27.35 -18.10 -2.78
C LYS A 392 -25.97 -17.45 -2.57
N TYR A 393 -24.89 -18.16 -2.83
CA TYR A 393 -23.54 -17.59 -2.70
C TYR A 393 -23.28 -16.49 -3.73
N ALA A 394 -23.78 -16.62 -4.95
CA ALA A 394 -23.67 -15.58 -5.97
C ALA A 394 -24.39 -14.28 -5.54
N ALA A 395 -25.58 -14.38 -4.94
CA ALA A 395 -26.31 -13.22 -4.41
C ALA A 395 -25.56 -12.54 -3.23
N MET A 396 -25.01 -13.34 -2.34
CA MET A 396 -24.22 -12.84 -1.19
C MET A 396 -22.90 -12.21 -1.61
N GLU A 397 -22.36 -12.53 -2.79
CA GLU A 397 -21.12 -11.92 -3.33
C GLU A 397 -21.35 -10.52 -3.90
N VAL A 398 -22.61 -10.14 -4.14
CA VAL A 398 -22.96 -8.80 -4.65
C VAL A 398 -22.86 -7.78 -3.51
N PRO A 399 -22.01 -6.75 -3.64
CA PRO A 399 -21.95 -5.66 -2.67
C PRO A 399 -23.26 -4.85 -2.63
N SER A 400 -23.59 -4.30 -1.47
CA SER A 400 -24.69 -3.34 -1.37
C SER A 400 -24.40 -2.08 -2.19
N ALA A 401 -25.44 -1.31 -2.52
CA ALA A 401 -25.30 -0.07 -3.29
C ALA A 401 -24.44 0.99 -2.57
N SER A 402 -24.47 1.00 -1.24
CA SER A 402 -23.63 1.86 -0.38
C SER A 402 -22.97 0.99 0.69
N PRO A 403 -21.91 0.22 0.33
CA PRO A 403 -21.38 -0.80 1.21
C PRO A 403 -20.50 -0.20 2.32
N GLU A 404 -20.53 -0.81 3.48
CA GLU A 404 -19.45 -0.70 4.44
C GLU A 404 -18.22 -1.45 3.91
N VAL A 405 -17.03 -1.00 4.29
CA VAL A 405 -15.76 -1.57 3.82
C VAL A 405 -14.88 -1.89 5.00
N VAL A 406 -14.41 -3.13 5.07
CA VAL A 406 -13.43 -3.56 6.07
C VAL A 406 -12.16 -4.06 5.41
N PHE A 407 -11.03 -3.83 6.10
CA PHE A 407 -9.69 -4.23 5.65
C PHE A 407 -9.11 -5.29 6.58
N GLN A 408 -8.62 -6.37 6.00
CA GLN A 408 -7.95 -7.46 6.73
C GLN A 408 -6.52 -7.63 6.21
N PRO A 409 -5.50 -7.06 6.87
CA PRO A 409 -4.11 -7.38 6.58
C PRO A 409 -3.83 -8.86 6.92
N VAL A 410 -3.22 -9.57 5.98
CA VAL A 410 -2.93 -11.00 6.11
C VAL A 410 -1.48 -11.28 5.72
N MET A 411 -0.75 -11.94 6.62
CA MET A 411 0.63 -12.39 6.42
C MET A 411 0.82 -13.78 7.01
N CYS A 412 2.04 -14.31 6.98
CA CYS A 412 2.32 -15.56 7.67
C CYS A 412 1.95 -15.45 9.16
N GLN A 413 1.11 -16.36 9.64
CA GLN A 413 0.65 -16.39 11.02
C GLN A 413 1.67 -17.04 11.98
N HIS A 414 2.82 -17.51 11.46
CA HIS A 414 3.83 -18.22 12.24
C HIS A 414 3.23 -19.29 13.16
N CYS A 415 2.30 -20.09 12.60
CA CYS A 415 1.51 -21.08 13.34
C CYS A 415 2.39 -22.00 14.18
N ASN A 416 2.02 -22.26 15.43
CA ASN A 416 2.75 -23.16 16.32
C ASN A 416 2.80 -24.59 15.79
N HIS A 417 1.69 -25.08 15.21
CA HIS A 417 1.59 -26.37 14.52
C HIS A 417 1.34 -26.12 13.02
N ALA A 418 2.39 -25.69 12.33
CA ALA A 418 2.28 -25.15 10.98
C ALA A 418 2.04 -26.27 9.94
N PRO A 419 0.88 -26.26 9.24
CA PRO A 419 0.58 -27.30 8.23
C PRO A 419 1.51 -27.23 7.02
N CYS A 420 2.25 -26.15 6.85
CA CYS A 420 3.26 -26.03 5.79
C CYS A 420 4.58 -26.73 6.15
N GLU A 421 4.85 -27.02 7.42
CA GLU A 421 6.05 -27.73 7.87
C GLU A 421 5.93 -29.22 7.61
N THR A 422 4.78 -29.82 7.95
CA THR A 422 4.56 -31.25 7.85
C THR A 422 4.58 -31.77 6.41
N VAL A 423 4.28 -30.92 5.42
CA VAL A 423 4.24 -31.29 3.99
C VAL A 423 5.52 -30.97 3.22
N CYS A 424 6.53 -30.40 3.88
CA CYS A 424 7.79 -30.08 3.21
C CYS A 424 8.72 -31.31 3.16
N PRO A 425 9.01 -31.89 1.98
CA PRO A 425 9.78 -33.13 1.88
C PRO A 425 11.24 -32.98 2.28
N VAL A 426 11.74 -31.74 2.35
CA VAL A 426 13.15 -31.43 2.64
C VAL A 426 13.32 -30.60 3.91
N ALA A 427 12.26 -30.44 4.70
CA ALA A 427 12.24 -29.61 5.91
C ALA A 427 12.83 -28.20 5.69
N ALA A 428 12.52 -27.58 4.54
CA ALA A 428 12.91 -26.20 4.25
C ALA A 428 12.06 -25.19 5.04
N THR A 429 10.93 -25.63 5.57
CA THR A 429 10.08 -24.87 6.48
C THR A 429 10.19 -25.49 7.86
N THR A 430 10.65 -24.74 8.84
CA THR A 430 10.93 -25.21 10.21
C THR A 430 10.48 -24.18 11.25
N HIS A 431 10.22 -24.65 12.45
CA HIS A 431 9.82 -23.81 13.57
C HIS A 431 11.01 -23.49 14.48
N SER A 432 11.10 -22.23 14.94
CA SER A 432 12.08 -21.82 15.94
C SER A 432 11.51 -21.88 17.35
N GLN A 433 12.39 -21.90 18.34
CA GLN A 433 12.02 -21.81 19.76
C GLN A 433 11.39 -20.45 20.14
N GLU A 434 11.46 -19.47 19.24
CA GLU A 434 10.90 -18.13 19.45
C GLU A 434 9.57 -17.90 18.71
N GLY A 435 8.88 -18.98 18.35
CA GLY A 435 7.59 -18.92 17.70
C GLY A 435 7.62 -18.57 16.20
N LEU A 436 8.80 -18.55 15.57
CA LEU A 436 8.93 -18.19 14.16
C LEU A 436 8.92 -19.41 13.25
N ASN A 437 8.03 -19.41 12.27
CA ASN A 437 8.12 -20.33 11.15
C ASN A 437 9.15 -19.80 10.14
N HIS A 438 10.29 -20.46 10.03
CA HIS A 438 11.37 -20.10 9.12
C HIS A 438 11.22 -20.70 7.74
N MET A 439 11.88 -20.07 6.76
CA MET A 439 12.04 -20.59 5.41
C MET A 439 13.52 -20.62 5.06
N THR A 440 14.06 -21.83 4.87
CA THR A 440 15.44 -22.05 4.46
C THR A 440 15.50 -22.13 2.93
N TYR A 441 15.79 -21.01 2.28
CA TYR A 441 15.66 -20.85 0.83
C TYR A 441 16.55 -21.82 0.03
N ASN A 442 17.80 -22.03 0.45
CA ASN A 442 18.74 -22.92 -0.22
C ASN A 442 18.42 -24.43 -0.06
N ARG A 443 17.48 -24.77 0.84
CA ARG A 443 16.99 -26.15 1.01
C ARG A 443 15.69 -26.37 0.22
N CYS A 444 15.00 -25.32 -0.18
CA CYS A 444 13.73 -25.41 -0.88
C CYS A 444 13.92 -25.94 -2.30
N ILE A 445 13.20 -27.02 -2.64
CA ILE A 445 13.16 -27.63 -3.99
C ILE A 445 11.92 -27.27 -4.81
N GLY A 446 11.05 -26.40 -4.29
CA GLY A 446 9.95 -25.80 -5.03
C GLY A 446 8.73 -26.71 -5.29
N THR A 447 8.45 -27.70 -4.43
CA THR A 447 7.26 -28.54 -4.57
C THR A 447 5.94 -27.79 -4.45
N ARG A 448 5.94 -26.61 -3.78
CA ARG A 448 4.79 -25.72 -3.55
C ARG A 448 3.66 -26.34 -2.70
N TYR A 449 3.79 -27.55 -2.23
CA TYR A 449 2.76 -28.14 -1.38
C TYR A 449 2.51 -27.31 -0.11
N CYS A 450 3.52 -26.69 0.46
CA CYS A 450 3.38 -25.80 1.61
C CYS A 450 2.50 -24.56 1.31
N ALA A 451 2.44 -24.10 0.05
CA ALA A 451 1.53 -23.02 -0.36
C ALA A 451 0.08 -23.53 -0.44
N ASN A 452 -0.12 -24.72 -1.01
CA ASN A 452 -1.45 -25.32 -1.10
C ASN A 452 -2.03 -25.64 0.27
N ASN A 453 -1.17 -26.08 1.21
CA ASN A 453 -1.57 -26.45 2.56
C ASN A 453 -1.70 -25.27 3.52
N CYS A 454 -1.25 -24.07 3.14
CA CYS A 454 -1.41 -22.87 3.95
C CYS A 454 -2.87 -22.38 3.92
N PRO A 455 -3.60 -22.36 5.05
CA PRO A 455 -4.98 -21.90 5.07
C PRO A 455 -5.11 -20.41 4.75
N TYR A 456 -4.09 -19.63 5.07
CA TYR A 456 -4.05 -18.18 4.85
C TYR A 456 -3.57 -17.79 3.44
N LYS A 457 -3.06 -18.75 2.64
CA LYS A 457 -2.55 -18.52 1.27
C LYS A 457 -1.51 -17.38 1.18
N VAL A 458 -0.58 -17.36 2.13
CA VAL A 458 0.43 -16.28 2.27
C VAL A 458 1.84 -16.71 1.87
N ARG A 459 1.97 -17.85 1.24
CA ARG A 459 3.26 -18.35 0.74
C ARG A 459 3.35 -18.10 -0.75
N ARG A 460 4.40 -17.36 -1.17
CA ARG A 460 4.61 -16.94 -2.55
C ARG A 460 5.70 -17.78 -3.20
N PHE A 461 5.50 -18.15 -4.45
CA PHE A 461 6.48 -18.92 -5.20
C PHE A 461 7.25 -18.02 -6.16
N ASN A 462 8.56 -18.08 -6.12
CA ASN A 462 9.43 -17.35 -7.04
C ASN A 462 9.50 -18.09 -8.39
N TRP A 463 8.69 -17.68 -9.34
CA TRP A 463 8.57 -18.31 -10.66
C TRP A 463 9.76 -18.04 -11.57
N PHE A 464 10.44 -16.92 -11.36
CA PHE A 464 11.48 -16.42 -12.24
C PHE A 464 12.68 -15.93 -11.43
N ASN A 465 13.83 -15.83 -12.07
CA ASN A 465 14.95 -15.09 -11.50
C ASN A 465 14.75 -13.60 -11.79
N TYR A 466 13.88 -12.94 -11.04
CA TYR A 466 13.46 -11.55 -11.27
C TYR A 466 14.61 -10.56 -11.39
N MET A 467 15.75 -10.83 -10.74
CA MET A 467 16.93 -9.96 -10.73
C MET A 467 17.78 -10.04 -12.00
N LYS A 468 17.60 -11.08 -12.83
CA LYS A 468 18.45 -11.35 -14.00
C LYS A 468 17.67 -11.81 -15.23
N ASN A 469 16.36 -11.70 -15.22
CA ASN A 469 15.53 -12.12 -16.33
C ASN A 469 15.04 -10.90 -17.11
N ASP A 470 15.43 -10.78 -18.37
CA ASP A 470 15.14 -9.65 -19.27
C ASP A 470 13.64 -9.34 -19.40
N LYS A 471 12.77 -10.35 -19.21
CA LYS A 471 11.32 -10.15 -19.15
C LYS A 471 10.91 -9.07 -18.15
N PHE A 472 11.65 -8.90 -17.06
CA PHE A 472 11.33 -7.97 -15.97
C PHE A 472 12.20 -6.71 -16.00
N SER A 473 12.94 -6.48 -17.06
CA SER A 473 13.84 -5.33 -17.19
C SER A 473 13.14 -3.98 -17.10
N SER A 474 11.87 -3.92 -17.52
CA SER A 474 11.04 -2.72 -17.46
C SER A 474 10.30 -2.52 -16.12
N VAL A 475 10.21 -3.54 -15.27
CA VAL A 475 9.42 -3.48 -14.04
C VAL A 475 10.25 -3.66 -12.78
N ASN A 476 11.31 -4.47 -12.81
CA ASN A 476 12.14 -4.72 -11.64
C ASN A 476 13.39 -3.82 -11.66
N PRO A 477 13.54 -2.90 -10.68
CA PRO A 477 14.66 -1.95 -10.66
C PRO A 477 16.00 -2.62 -10.46
N SER A 478 16.08 -3.77 -9.80
CA SER A 478 17.35 -4.45 -9.46
C SER A 478 18.03 -5.20 -10.62
N GLN A 479 17.56 -5.00 -11.85
CA GLN A 479 18.16 -5.58 -13.06
C GLN A 479 19.51 -4.95 -13.46
N ASP A 480 19.77 -3.71 -13.06
CA ASP A 480 21.01 -2.98 -13.33
C ASP A 480 21.75 -2.63 -12.04
N ASP A 481 22.99 -2.13 -12.15
CA ASP A 481 23.84 -1.88 -11.00
C ASP A 481 23.33 -0.76 -10.10
N LEU A 482 22.73 0.30 -10.67
CA LEU A 482 22.12 1.38 -9.89
C LEU A 482 20.86 0.90 -9.19
N GLY A 483 20.01 0.18 -9.88
CA GLY A 483 18.79 -0.37 -9.31
C GLY A 483 19.06 -1.39 -8.20
N ARG A 484 20.20 -2.10 -8.24
CA ARG A 484 20.61 -3.02 -7.16
C ARG A 484 20.96 -2.31 -5.85
N MET A 485 21.26 -1.02 -5.89
CA MET A 485 21.53 -0.23 -4.67
C MET A 485 20.32 -0.13 -3.74
N VAL A 486 19.10 -0.40 -4.24
CA VAL A 486 17.89 -0.43 -3.42
C VAL A 486 17.78 -1.69 -2.55
N LEU A 487 18.54 -2.74 -2.87
CA LEU A 487 18.46 -4.01 -2.16
C LEU A 487 19.06 -3.89 -0.74
N ASN A 488 18.33 -4.45 0.23
CA ASN A 488 18.81 -4.57 1.60
C ASN A 488 19.90 -5.64 1.67
N PRO A 489 21.15 -5.28 2.04
CA PRO A 489 22.28 -6.21 2.07
C PRO A 489 22.13 -7.31 3.14
N ASP A 490 21.32 -7.07 4.18
CA ASP A 490 21.10 -8.02 5.27
C ASP A 490 20.07 -9.11 4.92
N VAL A 491 19.44 -9.01 3.75
CA VAL A 491 18.39 -9.93 3.33
C VAL A 491 18.79 -10.66 2.05
N THR A 492 18.75 -11.97 2.09
CA THR A 492 19.03 -12.81 0.92
C THR A 492 18.06 -12.51 -0.22
N VAL A 493 18.62 -12.26 -1.41
CA VAL A 493 17.86 -12.22 -2.66
C VAL A 493 17.57 -13.65 -3.10
N ARG A 494 16.28 -13.98 -3.28
CA ARG A 494 15.87 -15.35 -3.63
C ARG A 494 15.93 -15.56 -5.13
N SER A 495 16.33 -16.76 -5.49
CA SER A 495 16.37 -17.21 -6.87
C SER A 495 15.06 -17.90 -7.28
N ARG A 496 14.94 -18.21 -8.57
CA ARG A 496 13.83 -19.00 -9.12
C ARG A 496 13.67 -20.32 -8.38
N GLY A 497 12.42 -20.73 -8.16
CA GLY A 497 12.07 -22.08 -7.70
C GLY A 497 11.98 -22.25 -6.19
N VAL A 498 12.02 -21.16 -5.42
CA VAL A 498 11.86 -21.21 -3.95
C VAL A 498 10.55 -20.56 -3.51
N MET A 499 10.10 -20.97 -2.32
CA MET A 499 8.96 -20.34 -1.64
C MET A 499 9.44 -19.16 -0.79
N GLU A 500 8.65 -18.10 -0.78
CA GLU A 500 8.88 -16.89 0.01
C GLU A 500 7.68 -16.59 0.90
N LYS A 501 7.92 -15.97 2.05
CA LYS A 501 6.87 -15.56 2.98
C LYS A 501 7.39 -14.57 4.02
N CYS A 502 6.50 -13.94 4.76
CA CYS A 502 6.86 -13.10 5.90
C CYS A 502 7.76 -13.84 6.89
N SER A 503 8.84 -13.19 7.33
CA SER A 503 9.81 -13.69 8.31
C SER A 503 9.79 -12.91 9.63
N PHE A 504 8.84 -11.96 9.82
CA PHE A 504 8.87 -10.94 10.86
C PHE A 504 10.17 -10.12 10.87
N CYS A 505 10.73 -9.86 9.67
CA CYS A 505 11.99 -9.14 9.51
C CYS A 505 13.11 -9.75 10.38
N ILE A 506 13.38 -11.05 10.21
CA ILE A 506 14.34 -11.81 11.03
C ILE A 506 15.71 -11.12 11.12
N GLN A 507 16.15 -10.41 10.07
CA GLN A 507 17.37 -9.62 10.07
C GLN A 507 17.37 -8.56 11.17
N ARG A 508 16.24 -7.88 11.41
CA ARG A 508 16.10 -6.88 12.47
C ARG A 508 16.12 -7.53 13.86
N ILE A 509 15.48 -8.69 14.02
CA ILE A 509 15.53 -9.48 15.25
C ILE A 509 16.98 -9.86 15.57
N GLN A 510 17.71 -10.40 14.59
CA GLN A 510 19.10 -10.82 14.78
C GLN A 510 20.02 -9.64 15.07
N TYR A 511 19.81 -8.51 14.40
CA TYR A 511 20.57 -7.29 14.66
C TYR A 511 20.38 -6.81 16.11
N ALA A 512 19.13 -6.71 16.58
CA ALA A 512 18.82 -6.27 17.95
C ALA A 512 19.44 -7.22 19.00
N LYS A 513 19.36 -8.54 18.76
CA LYS A 513 20.04 -9.54 19.64
C LYS A 513 21.56 -9.38 19.65
N LEU A 514 22.16 -9.11 18.50
CA LEU A 514 23.61 -8.89 18.40
C LEU A 514 24.03 -7.64 19.17
N GLU A 515 23.27 -6.56 19.06
CA GLU A 515 23.57 -5.32 19.79
C GLU A 515 23.40 -5.50 21.32
N ALA A 516 22.35 -6.17 21.75
CA ALA A 516 22.17 -6.53 23.17
C ALA A 516 23.35 -7.39 23.71
N LYS A 517 23.77 -8.39 22.91
CA LYS A 517 24.92 -9.24 23.24
C LYS A 517 26.24 -8.45 23.32
N LYS A 518 26.46 -7.49 22.42
CA LYS A 518 27.64 -6.62 22.45
C LYS A 518 27.69 -5.76 23.72
N LYS A 519 26.53 -5.30 24.19
CA LYS A 519 26.39 -4.51 25.42
C LYS A 519 26.48 -5.38 26.67
N GLY A 520 26.29 -6.70 26.57
CA GLY A 520 26.18 -7.61 27.71
C GLY A 520 24.88 -7.48 28.49
N GLU A 521 23.83 -6.95 27.86
CA GLU A 521 22.53 -6.65 28.46
C GLU A 521 21.42 -7.48 27.80
N PRO A 522 20.31 -7.74 28.48
CA PRO A 522 19.11 -8.29 27.86
C PRO A 522 18.59 -7.32 26.79
N MET A 523 17.99 -7.87 25.74
CA MET A 523 17.35 -7.05 24.72
C MET A 523 16.13 -6.32 25.32
N GLU A 524 16.11 -5.00 25.20
CA GLU A 524 15.02 -4.18 25.70
C GLU A 524 13.76 -4.32 24.84
N GLU A 525 12.58 -4.15 25.46
CA GLU A 525 11.31 -4.04 24.71
C GLU A 525 11.36 -2.80 23.81
N GLY A 526 10.94 -2.96 22.54
CA GLY A 526 10.97 -1.87 21.57
C GLY A 526 12.34 -1.59 20.96
N ALA A 527 13.38 -2.38 21.26
CA ALA A 527 14.72 -2.24 20.64
C ALA A 527 14.67 -2.32 19.10
N PHE A 528 13.66 -2.95 18.55
CA PHE A 528 13.36 -2.97 17.12
C PHE A 528 11.86 -3.16 16.89
N THR A 529 11.44 -2.92 15.64
CA THR A 529 10.10 -3.29 15.16
C THR A 529 10.20 -3.77 13.72
N THR A 530 9.15 -4.45 13.23
CA THR A 530 9.09 -4.88 11.83
C THR A 530 8.90 -3.69 10.90
N ALA A 531 9.35 -3.80 9.64
CA ALA A 531 9.23 -2.71 8.68
C ALA A 531 7.77 -2.31 8.43
N CYS A 532 6.85 -3.28 8.40
CA CYS A 532 5.42 -3.02 8.22
C CYS A 532 4.81 -2.27 9.41
N ALA A 533 5.16 -2.61 10.65
CA ALA A 533 4.69 -1.89 11.83
C ALA A 533 5.29 -0.47 11.90
N GLN A 534 6.58 -0.32 11.57
CA GLN A 534 7.24 0.99 11.51
C GLN A 534 6.61 1.94 10.49
N ALA A 535 6.18 1.41 9.35
CA ALA A 535 5.60 2.21 8.27
C ALA A 535 4.09 2.46 8.45
N CYS A 536 3.45 1.86 9.44
CA CYS A 536 2.02 2.02 9.66
C CYS A 536 1.69 3.40 10.20
N SER A 537 1.13 4.27 9.35
CA SER A 537 0.83 5.66 9.70
C SER A 537 -0.25 5.82 10.77
N THR A 538 -1.14 4.83 10.92
CA THR A 538 -2.22 4.81 11.92
C THR A 538 -1.84 4.04 13.19
N GLY A 539 -0.66 3.41 13.22
CA GLY A 539 -0.25 2.56 14.35
C GLY A 539 -1.06 1.27 14.51
N ALA A 540 -1.80 0.85 13.46
CA ALA A 540 -2.64 -0.34 13.52
C ALA A 540 -1.87 -1.65 13.75
N LEU A 541 -0.60 -1.72 13.34
CA LEU A 541 0.25 -2.89 13.51
C LEU A 541 1.16 -2.71 14.73
N SER A 542 1.02 -3.60 15.72
CA SER A 542 1.87 -3.67 16.91
C SER A 542 2.65 -4.98 16.89
N PHE A 543 3.97 -4.92 17.04
CA PHE A 543 4.85 -6.07 17.07
C PHE A 543 5.66 -6.10 18.37
N GLY A 544 5.85 -7.29 18.95
CA GLY A 544 6.62 -7.45 20.19
C GLY A 544 6.67 -8.88 20.68
N ASP A 545 7.22 -9.04 21.88
CA ASP A 545 7.36 -10.30 22.59
C ASP A 545 6.15 -10.53 23.53
N VAL A 546 5.35 -11.56 23.28
CA VAL A 546 4.19 -11.86 24.16
C VAL A 546 4.58 -12.52 25.48
N ASN A 547 5.81 -13.01 25.61
CA ASN A 547 6.34 -13.50 26.91
C ASN A 547 6.74 -12.34 27.83
N ASN A 548 6.88 -11.14 27.29
CA ASN A 548 7.09 -9.93 28.09
C ASN A 548 5.74 -9.28 28.43
N ALA A 549 5.32 -9.40 29.67
CA ALA A 549 4.05 -8.83 30.14
C ALA A 549 3.96 -7.29 29.99
N LYS A 550 5.08 -6.60 29.78
CA LYS A 550 5.12 -5.15 29.56
C LYS A 550 4.96 -4.78 28.08
N SER A 551 4.99 -5.75 27.16
CA SER A 551 4.87 -5.47 25.74
C SER A 551 3.43 -5.05 25.36
N ALA A 552 3.32 -4.10 24.44
CA ALA A 552 2.03 -3.65 23.93
C ALA A 552 1.22 -4.82 23.31
N VAL A 553 1.91 -5.76 22.64
CA VAL A 553 1.28 -6.93 22.03
C VAL A 553 0.69 -7.87 23.09
N ALA A 554 1.38 -8.08 24.21
CA ALA A 554 0.86 -8.90 25.29
C ALA A 554 -0.41 -8.28 25.91
N ALA A 555 -0.45 -6.96 26.06
CA ALA A 555 -1.63 -6.24 26.57
C ALA A 555 -2.82 -6.34 25.58
N VAL A 556 -2.60 -6.14 24.29
CA VAL A 556 -3.66 -6.23 23.26
C VAL A 556 -4.25 -7.64 23.18
N LYS A 557 -3.45 -8.68 23.39
CA LYS A 557 -3.94 -10.07 23.40
C LYS A 557 -4.92 -10.38 24.54
N GLN A 558 -4.97 -9.56 25.58
CA GLN A 558 -5.93 -9.68 26.67
C GLN A 558 -7.26 -8.95 26.38
N ASP A 559 -7.33 -8.16 25.31
CA ASP A 559 -8.55 -7.45 24.91
C ASP A 559 -9.63 -8.45 24.46
N ALA A 560 -10.86 -8.25 24.92
CA ALA A 560 -12.00 -9.10 24.54
C ALA A 560 -12.30 -9.10 23.05
N ARG A 561 -11.87 -8.07 22.32
CA ARG A 561 -11.97 -7.95 20.86
C ARG A 561 -10.90 -8.74 20.10
N ALA A 562 -9.86 -9.21 20.79
CA ALA A 562 -8.80 -9.97 20.14
C ALA A 562 -9.32 -11.35 19.69
N TYR A 563 -9.00 -11.70 18.45
CA TYR A 563 -9.25 -13.03 17.89
C TYR A 563 -8.05 -13.50 17.08
N HIS A 564 -7.98 -14.80 16.86
CA HIS A 564 -6.97 -15.41 15.98
C HIS A 564 -7.54 -15.56 14.57
N LEU A 565 -6.73 -15.20 13.58
CA LEU A 565 -7.11 -15.31 12.18
C LEU A 565 -7.09 -16.77 11.73
#